data_52f27a25ed96b25c951860bc4312869f
#
_entry.id   52f27a25ed96b25c951860bc4312869f
#
_cell.length_a   1.000
_cell.length_b   1.000
_cell.length_c   1.000
_cell.angle_alpha   90.00
_cell.angle_beta   90.00
_cell.angle_gamma   90.00
#
_symmetry.space_group_name_H-M   'P 1'
#
loop_
_entity.id
_entity.type
_entity.pdbx_description
1 polymer ?
#
loop_
_entity_poly.entity_id
_entity_poly.type
_entity_poly.pdbx_seq_one_letter_code
_entity_poly.pdbx_strand_id
1 'polypeptide(L)'
;MGIRQMSNLQQRIIAALIGVPILLFCILYSDYTFLGLFLIVGALAQLEFYKLVGSMGDNLPLTFYGTFCGIVLHLLTFFIEKGDVGYQNYYILSPLLTLIFFIKLYKSKDEKPFKNIAYTFLGIIYVALPFALLTVLAFIQDDKYDPNIVMGCLFLLWASDSGAYFAGTKFGKTKLFERVSPKKSWEGSIGGLVTAMVVATILGNYFTNYTTFQWYAIGIIIVVAGTYGDLVESLFKRSINIKDSADTIPGHGGFLDRFDGLLLSIPFIITFLKLVR
;
A
#
# COMPACT_ATOMS: atom_id res chain seq x y z
N MET A 1 -9.97 15.25 -27.93
CA MET A 1 -8.56 14.85 -27.83
C MET A 1 -8.46 13.83 -26.71
N GLY A 2 -8.17 12.56 -26.98
CA GLY A 2 -8.18 11.50 -25.95
C GLY A 2 -6.99 11.69 -24.99
N ILE A 3 -7.14 11.34 -23.71
CA ILE A 3 -6.11 11.45 -22.66
C ILE A 3 -4.77 10.82 -23.09
N ARG A 4 -4.78 9.77 -23.91
CA ARG A 4 -3.59 9.11 -24.45
C ARG A 4 -2.75 9.93 -25.46
N GLN A 5 -3.28 11.06 -25.97
CA GLN A 5 -2.57 11.97 -26.90
C GLN A 5 -1.88 13.14 -26.20
N MET A 6 -2.01 13.23 -24.86
CA MET A 6 -1.40 14.27 -24.04
C MET A 6 0.04 13.91 -23.64
N SER A 7 0.85 14.93 -23.33
CA SER A 7 2.20 14.70 -22.79
C SER A 7 2.13 13.95 -21.45
N ASN A 8 3.17 13.17 -21.10
CA ASN A 8 3.25 12.45 -19.84
C ASN A 8 3.04 13.36 -18.61
N LEU A 9 3.50 14.62 -18.69
CA LEU A 9 3.31 15.58 -17.61
C LEU A 9 1.84 15.99 -17.46
N GLN A 10 1.14 16.23 -18.58
CA GLN A 10 -0.28 16.56 -18.55
C GLN A 10 -1.12 15.42 -18.00
N GLN A 11 -0.83 14.17 -18.40
CA GLN A 11 -1.50 12.99 -17.87
C GLN A 11 -1.34 12.87 -16.35
N ARG A 12 -0.12 13.12 -15.85
CA ARG A 12 0.17 13.11 -14.40
C ARG A 12 -0.60 14.19 -13.65
N ILE A 13 -0.61 15.40 -14.15
CA ILE A 13 -1.33 16.52 -13.51
C ILE A 13 -2.83 16.22 -13.44
N ILE A 14 -3.43 15.75 -14.54
CA ILE A 14 -4.87 15.41 -14.57
C ILE A 14 -5.19 14.27 -13.63
N ALA A 15 -4.40 13.20 -13.63
CA ALA A 15 -4.61 12.06 -12.74
C ALA A 15 -4.50 12.46 -11.26
N ALA A 16 -3.56 13.35 -10.91
CA ALA A 16 -3.43 13.88 -9.55
C ALA A 16 -4.60 14.82 -9.19
N LEU A 17 -5.00 15.71 -10.08
CA LEU A 17 -6.12 16.65 -9.85
C LEU A 17 -7.48 15.96 -9.67
N ILE A 18 -7.65 14.77 -10.23
CA ILE A 18 -8.87 13.97 -10.08
C ILE A 18 -8.71 12.98 -8.93
N GLY A 19 -7.60 12.24 -8.91
CA GLY A 19 -7.38 11.13 -7.98
C GLY A 19 -7.24 11.58 -6.53
N VAL A 20 -6.48 12.66 -6.26
CA VAL A 20 -6.28 13.14 -4.89
C VAL A 20 -7.60 13.65 -4.26
N PRO A 21 -8.43 14.50 -4.92
CA PRO A 21 -9.72 14.88 -4.35
C PRO A 21 -10.67 13.70 -4.11
N ILE A 22 -10.73 12.72 -5.02
CA ILE A 22 -11.54 11.51 -4.84
C ILE A 22 -11.04 10.73 -3.63
N LEU A 23 -9.73 10.51 -3.51
CA LEU A 23 -9.12 9.82 -2.38
C LEU A 23 -9.48 10.51 -1.05
N LEU A 24 -9.25 11.82 -0.95
CA LEU A 24 -9.55 12.58 0.26
C LEU A 24 -11.05 12.61 0.56
N PHE A 25 -11.89 12.80 -0.45
CA PHE A 25 -13.35 12.75 -0.28
C PHE A 25 -13.80 11.39 0.27
N CYS A 26 -13.34 10.28 -0.30
CA CYS A 26 -13.73 8.95 0.15
C CYS A 26 -13.26 8.65 1.57
N ILE A 27 -12.11 9.17 1.98
CA ILE A 27 -11.62 9.02 3.36
C ILE A 27 -12.44 9.88 4.33
N LEU A 28 -12.77 11.13 3.96
CA LEU A 28 -13.41 12.07 4.87
C LEU A 28 -14.92 11.88 5.00
N TYR A 29 -15.59 11.39 3.94
CA TYR A 29 -17.05 11.39 3.87
C TYR A 29 -17.67 10.34 4.79
N SER A 30 -17.20 9.09 4.75
CA SER A 30 -17.65 8.03 5.65
C SER A 30 -16.73 6.81 5.65
N ASP A 31 -16.89 5.95 6.66
CA ASP A 31 -16.24 4.64 6.77
C ASP A 31 -16.59 3.72 5.59
N TYR A 32 -17.82 3.77 5.07
CA TYR A 32 -18.23 2.97 3.89
C TYR A 32 -17.60 3.46 2.59
N THR A 33 -17.43 4.77 2.40
CA THR A 33 -16.72 5.29 1.21
C THR A 33 -15.24 4.99 1.27
N PHE A 34 -14.64 5.04 2.47
CA PHE A 34 -13.29 4.54 2.73
C PHE A 34 -13.17 3.06 2.37
N LEU A 35 -14.07 2.21 2.90
CA LEU A 35 -14.10 0.78 2.56
C LEU A 35 -14.18 0.57 1.04
N GLY A 36 -15.15 1.19 0.37
CA GLY A 36 -15.36 1.03 -1.07
C GLY A 36 -14.13 1.39 -1.89
N LEU A 37 -13.49 2.53 -1.56
CA LEU A 37 -12.27 2.97 -2.23
C LEU A 37 -11.13 1.96 -2.06
N PHE A 38 -10.79 1.63 -0.81
CA PHE A 38 -9.62 0.77 -0.55
C PHE A 38 -9.85 -0.70 -0.86
N LEU A 39 -11.11 -1.15 -0.88
CA LEU A 39 -11.47 -2.47 -1.41
C LEU A 39 -11.20 -2.55 -2.92
N ILE A 40 -11.62 -1.55 -3.69
CA ILE A 40 -11.39 -1.49 -5.14
C ILE A 40 -9.89 -1.35 -5.42
N VAL A 41 -9.22 -0.41 -4.79
CA VAL A 41 -7.78 -0.17 -4.98
C VAL A 41 -6.96 -1.41 -4.59
N GLY A 42 -7.27 -2.04 -3.46
CA GLY A 42 -6.60 -3.24 -2.99
C GLY A 42 -6.80 -4.43 -3.92
N ALA A 43 -8.03 -4.63 -4.43
CA ALA A 43 -8.33 -5.69 -5.39
C ALA A 43 -7.58 -5.45 -6.73
N LEU A 44 -7.55 -4.21 -7.23
CA LEU A 44 -6.82 -3.87 -8.45
C LEU A 44 -5.31 -4.03 -8.29
N ALA A 45 -4.73 -3.57 -7.17
CA ALA A 45 -3.32 -3.76 -6.86
C ALA A 45 -2.96 -5.25 -6.76
N GLN A 46 -3.84 -6.08 -6.17
CA GLN A 46 -3.63 -7.52 -6.08
C GLN A 46 -3.72 -8.21 -7.44
N LEU A 47 -4.65 -7.80 -8.30
CA LEU A 47 -4.73 -8.28 -9.69
C LEU A 47 -3.48 -7.89 -10.50
N GLU A 48 -2.97 -6.66 -10.33
CA GLU A 48 -1.72 -6.22 -10.93
C GLU A 48 -0.54 -7.08 -10.47
N PHE A 49 -0.43 -7.34 -9.16
CA PHE A 49 0.60 -8.23 -8.62
C PHE A 49 0.56 -9.62 -9.26
N TYR A 50 -0.62 -10.25 -9.31
CA TYR A 50 -0.75 -11.57 -9.91
C TYR A 50 -0.48 -11.58 -11.42
N LYS A 51 -0.85 -10.52 -12.13
CA LYS A 51 -0.51 -10.36 -13.56
C LYS A 51 1.00 -10.29 -13.77
N LEU A 52 1.70 -9.55 -12.91
CA LEU A 52 3.16 -9.47 -12.93
C LEU A 52 3.81 -10.83 -12.67
N VAL A 53 3.35 -11.54 -11.64
CA VAL A 53 3.82 -12.91 -11.36
C VAL A 53 3.56 -13.84 -12.54
N GLY A 54 2.40 -13.75 -13.16
CA GLY A 54 2.05 -14.54 -14.36
C GLY A 54 2.97 -14.25 -15.55
N SER A 55 3.51 -13.03 -15.68
CA SER A 55 4.46 -12.67 -16.73
C SER A 55 5.89 -13.24 -16.52
N MET A 56 6.18 -13.80 -15.34
CA MET A 56 7.47 -14.43 -15.00
C MET A 56 7.57 -15.89 -15.53
N GLY A 57 7.28 -16.11 -16.79
CA GLY A 57 7.23 -17.46 -17.38
C GLY A 57 5.92 -18.20 -17.04
N ASP A 58 5.98 -19.54 -16.91
CA ASP A 58 4.79 -20.38 -16.74
C ASP A 58 4.20 -20.38 -15.32
N ASN A 59 4.21 -19.22 -14.62
CA ASN A 59 3.60 -19.11 -13.31
C ASN A 59 2.09 -18.89 -13.46
N LEU A 60 1.32 -19.68 -12.75
CA LEU A 60 -0.14 -19.70 -12.80
C LEU A 60 -0.73 -19.54 -11.37
N PRO A 61 -0.54 -18.39 -10.69
CA PRO A 61 -1.18 -18.16 -9.42
C PRO A 61 -2.70 -18.22 -9.54
N LEU A 62 -3.41 -18.48 -8.45
CA LEU A 62 -4.88 -18.45 -8.43
C LEU A 62 -5.37 -17.00 -8.37
N THR A 63 -5.18 -16.25 -9.46
CA THR A 63 -5.42 -14.80 -9.52
C THR A 63 -6.80 -14.41 -8.99
N PHE A 64 -7.88 -14.94 -9.56
CA PHE A 64 -9.23 -14.57 -9.15
C PHE A 64 -9.57 -15.07 -7.74
N TYR A 65 -9.15 -16.28 -7.40
CA TYR A 65 -9.40 -16.84 -6.07
C TYR A 65 -8.59 -16.12 -4.99
N GLY A 66 -7.32 -15.84 -5.23
CA GLY A 66 -6.49 -15.07 -4.31
C GLY A 66 -7.03 -13.65 -4.08
N THR A 67 -7.51 -12.98 -5.16
CA THR A 67 -8.15 -11.66 -5.04
C THR A 67 -9.48 -11.75 -4.27
N PHE A 68 -10.27 -12.80 -4.48
CA PHE A 68 -11.47 -13.07 -3.68
C PHE A 68 -11.14 -13.23 -2.19
N CYS A 69 -10.11 -14.01 -1.85
CA CYS A 69 -9.64 -14.13 -0.46
C CYS A 69 -9.22 -12.77 0.12
N GLY A 70 -8.55 -11.93 -0.67
CA GLY A 70 -8.18 -10.57 -0.26
C GLY A 70 -9.38 -9.67 0.00
N ILE A 71 -10.38 -9.72 -0.87
CA ILE A 71 -11.66 -8.99 -0.68
C ILE A 71 -12.36 -9.46 0.59
N VAL A 72 -12.47 -10.77 0.82
CA VAL A 72 -13.09 -11.33 2.03
C VAL A 72 -12.31 -10.90 3.28
N LEU A 73 -10.97 -10.96 3.25
CA LEU A 73 -10.13 -10.49 4.35
C LEU A 73 -10.43 -9.01 4.67
N HIS A 74 -10.48 -8.15 3.68
CA HIS A 74 -10.72 -6.72 3.87
C HIS A 74 -12.13 -6.44 4.43
N LEU A 75 -13.16 -7.08 3.87
CA LEU A 75 -14.54 -6.95 4.35
C LEU A 75 -14.68 -7.45 5.79
N LEU A 76 -14.14 -8.62 6.11
CA LEU A 76 -14.15 -9.15 7.48
C LEU A 76 -13.47 -8.19 8.45
N THR A 77 -12.28 -7.69 8.09
CA THR A 77 -11.56 -6.74 8.94
C THR A 77 -12.39 -5.48 9.16
N PHE A 78 -13.03 -4.94 8.13
CA PHE A 78 -13.85 -3.74 8.27
C PHE A 78 -15.03 -3.94 9.24
N PHE A 79 -15.83 -5.01 9.04
CA PHE A 79 -16.99 -5.24 9.89
C PHE A 79 -16.62 -5.66 11.32
N ILE A 80 -15.45 -6.28 11.51
CA ILE A 80 -14.92 -6.63 12.83
C ILE A 80 -14.47 -5.36 13.57
N GLU A 81 -13.65 -4.51 12.94
CA GLU A 81 -13.13 -3.29 13.55
C GLU A 81 -14.26 -2.25 13.79
N LYS A 82 -15.30 -2.29 12.98
CA LYS A 82 -16.52 -1.48 13.19
C LYS A 82 -17.38 -2.00 14.35
N GLY A 83 -17.17 -3.24 14.81
CA GLY A 83 -17.96 -3.88 15.87
C GLY A 83 -19.25 -4.54 15.41
N ASP A 84 -19.52 -4.62 14.10
CA ASP A 84 -20.74 -5.24 13.56
C ASP A 84 -20.70 -6.78 13.67
N VAL A 85 -19.49 -7.38 13.65
CA VAL A 85 -19.27 -8.81 13.79
C VAL A 85 -18.10 -9.10 14.74
N GLY A 86 -18.12 -10.25 15.43
CA GLY A 86 -17.09 -10.61 16.38
C GLY A 86 -15.81 -11.16 15.72
N TYR A 87 -14.68 -11.11 16.43
CA TYR A 87 -13.36 -11.60 15.99
C TYR A 87 -13.36 -13.08 15.57
N GLN A 88 -14.28 -13.89 16.11
CA GLN A 88 -14.44 -15.30 15.70
C GLN A 88 -14.69 -15.47 14.19
N ASN A 89 -15.21 -14.45 13.50
CA ASN A 89 -15.45 -14.51 12.06
C ASN A 89 -14.14 -14.61 11.25
N TYR A 90 -12.97 -14.25 11.80
CA TYR A 90 -11.69 -14.51 11.14
C TYR A 90 -11.44 -16.01 10.89
N TYR A 91 -12.07 -16.92 11.63
CA TYR A 91 -11.96 -18.36 11.34
C TYR A 91 -12.44 -18.75 9.94
N ILE A 92 -13.30 -17.94 9.29
CA ILE A 92 -13.73 -18.13 7.90
C ILE A 92 -12.53 -18.10 6.92
N LEU A 93 -11.49 -17.35 7.25
CA LEU A 93 -10.28 -17.29 6.42
C LEU A 93 -9.54 -18.63 6.36
N SER A 94 -9.56 -19.43 7.43
CA SER A 94 -8.83 -20.68 7.48
C SER A 94 -9.27 -21.67 6.38
N PRO A 95 -10.56 -22.06 6.24
CA PRO A 95 -10.98 -22.92 5.14
C PRO A 95 -10.79 -22.25 3.77
N LEU A 96 -11.01 -20.93 3.63
CA LEU A 96 -10.77 -20.24 2.37
C LEU A 96 -9.31 -20.35 1.91
N LEU A 97 -8.36 -20.14 2.81
CA LEU A 97 -6.94 -20.27 2.49
C LEU A 97 -6.57 -21.74 2.23
N THR A 98 -7.17 -22.70 2.95
CA THR A 98 -6.94 -24.13 2.72
C THR A 98 -7.43 -24.56 1.34
N LEU A 99 -8.52 -24.02 0.84
CA LEU A 99 -9.04 -24.33 -0.50
C LEU A 99 -8.04 -23.98 -1.63
N ILE A 100 -7.07 -23.09 -1.42
CA ILE A 100 -5.98 -22.83 -2.37
C ILE A 100 -5.23 -24.12 -2.71
N PHE A 101 -4.92 -24.95 -1.69
CA PHE A 101 -4.24 -26.23 -1.88
C PHE A 101 -5.13 -27.22 -2.64
N PHE A 102 -6.42 -27.31 -2.28
CA PHE A 102 -7.35 -28.24 -2.93
C PHE A 102 -7.57 -27.88 -4.39
N ILE A 103 -7.79 -26.57 -4.71
CA ILE A 103 -7.94 -26.13 -6.09
C ILE A 103 -6.69 -26.48 -6.91
N LYS A 104 -5.50 -26.30 -6.34
CA LYS A 104 -4.24 -26.61 -7.04
C LYS A 104 -4.00 -28.11 -7.19
N LEU A 105 -4.47 -28.94 -6.25
CA LEU A 105 -4.38 -30.38 -6.34
C LEU A 105 -5.10 -30.93 -7.59
N TYR A 106 -6.25 -30.35 -7.95
CA TYR A 106 -7.03 -30.77 -9.12
C TYR A 106 -6.61 -30.11 -10.46
N LYS A 107 -5.64 -29.16 -10.45
CA LYS A 107 -5.10 -28.57 -11.66
C LYS A 107 -3.96 -29.40 -12.26
N SER A 108 -4.28 -30.48 -12.95
CA SER A 108 -3.31 -31.44 -13.52
C SER A 108 -2.29 -30.86 -14.51
N LYS A 109 -2.59 -29.73 -15.15
CA LYS A 109 -1.71 -29.05 -16.12
C LYS A 109 -0.72 -28.05 -15.45
N ASP A 110 -0.75 -27.91 -14.13
CA ASP A 110 0.15 -27.01 -13.42
C ASP A 110 1.45 -27.74 -13.07
N GLU A 111 2.50 -27.43 -13.81
CA GLU A 111 3.83 -28.05 -13.63
C GLU A 111 4.55 -27.60 -12.35
N LYS A 112 4.12 -26.47 -11.77
CA LYS A 112 4.78 -25.86 -10.60
C LYS A 112 3.77 -25.51 -9.49
N PRO A 113 2.93 -26.46 -9.03
CA PRO A 113 1.78 -26.15 -8.18
C PRO A 113 2.16 -25.47 -6.87
N PHE A 114 3.20 -25.92 -6.17
CA PHE A 114 3.63 -25.31 -4.91
C PHE A 114 4.19 -23.87 -5.09
N LYS A 115 4.90 -23.62 -6.20
CA LYS A 115 5.37 -22.28 -6.53
C LYS A 115 4.18 -21.34 -6.76
N ASN A 116 3.16 -21.81 -7.47
CA ASN A 116 1.96 -21.06 -7.76
C ASN A 116 1.06 -20.86 -6.52
N ILE A 117 1.03 -21.82 -5.60
CA ILE A 117 0.45 -21.68 -4.27
C ILE A 117 1.17 -20.56 -3.50
N ALA A 118 2.52 -20.60 -3.46
CA ALA A 118 3.32 -19.59 -2.76
C ALA A 118 3.06 -18.17 -3.31
N TYR A 119 2.99 -18.00 -4.63
CA TYR A 119 2.64 -16.72 -5.23
C TYR A 119 1.21 -16.27 -4.92
N THR A 120 0.25 -17.21 -4.83
CA THR A 120 -1.12 -16.88 -4.43
C THR A 120 -1.15 -16.35 -3.00
N PHE A 121 -0.47 -17.02 -2.06
CA PHE A 121 -0.33 -16.54 -0.69
C PHE A 121 0.44 -15.21 -0.60
N LEU A 122 1.51 -15.07 -1.40
CA LEU A 122 2.29 -13.84 -1.40
C LEU A 122 1.43 -12.62 -1.81
N GLY A 123 0.54 -12.76 -2.79
CA GLY A 123 -0.38 -11.68 -3.15
C GLY A 123 -1.39 -11.35 -2.06
N ILE A 124 -1.81 -12.33 -1.26
CA ILE A 124 -2.68 -12.10 -0.10
C ILE A 124 -1.89 -11.38 1.02
N ILE A 125 -0.68 -11.85 1.34
CA ILE A 125 0.12 -11.33 2.46
C ILE A 125 0.77 -9.99 2.12
N TYR A 126 1.30 -9.84 0.91
CA TYR A 126 2.05 -8.66 0.51
C TYR A 126 1.15 -7.49 0.08
N VAL A 127 -0.02 -7.79 -0.52
CA VAL A 127 -0.92 -6.75 -1.04
C VAL A 127 -2.21 -6.67 -0.21
N ALA A 128 -3.01 -7.73 -0.14
CA ALA A 128 -4.34 -7.64 0.47
C ALA A 128 -4.29 -7.38 1.98
N LEU A 129 -3.39 -8.04 2.71
CA LEU A 129 -3.26 -7.87 4.16
C LEU A 129 -2.91 -6.43 4.56
N PRO A 130 -1.94 -5.72 3.94
CA PRO A 130 -1.69 -4.33 4.26
C PRO A 130 -2.90 -3.41 4.03
N PHE A 131 -3.69 -3.63 2.97
CA PHE A 131 -4.94 -2.87 2.77
C PHE A 131 -5.99 -3.19 3.86
N ALA A 132 -6.10 -4.43 4.30
CA ALA A 132 -6.95 -4.79 5.43
C ALA A 132 -6.43 -4.14 6.74
N LEU A 133 -5.11 -4.12 6.96
CA LEU A 133 -4.49 -3.44 8.09
C LEU A 133 -4.67 -1.92 8.06
N LEU A 134 -4.80 -1.30 6.88
CA LEU A 134 -5.16 0.11 6.78
C LEU A 134 -6.54 0.38 7.41
N THR A 135 -7.46 -0.58 7.31
CA THR A 135 -8.74 -0.51 8.01
C THR A 135 -8.55 -0.61 9.53
N VAL A 136 -7.72 -1.55 10.02
CA VAL A 136 -7.38 -1.62 11.45
C VAL A 136 -6.82 -0.28 11.94
N LEU A 137 -5.96 0.35 11.13
CA LEU A 137 -5.41 1.68 11.46
C LEU A 137 -6.50 2.74 11.55
N ALA A 138 -7.47 2.73 10.63
CA ALA A 138 -8.57 3.70 10.60
C ALA A 138 -9.55 3.58 11.79
N PHE A 139 -9.60 2.42 12.45
CA PHE A 139 -10.40 2.16 13.65
C PHE A 139 -9.56 1.94 14.91
N ILE A 140 -8.27 2.29 14.88
CA ILE A 140 -7.33 1.96 15.95
C ILE A 140 -7.67 2.62 17.28
N GLN A 141 -8.44 3.71 17.28
CA GLN A 141 -8.81 4.48 18.45
C GLN A 141 -10.30 4.27 18.79
N ASP A 142 -10.54 3.58 19.92
CA ASP A 142 -11.88 3.38 20.53
C ASP A 142 -12.92 2.74 19.58
N ASP A 143 -12.46 1.89 18.66
CA ASP A 143 -13.28 1.19 17.66
C ASP A 143 -14.18 2.14 16.84
N LYS A 144 -13.75 3.39 16.70
CA LYS A 144 -14.42 4.42 15.89
C LYS A 144 -13.59 4.78 14.68
N TYR A 145 -14.27 5.01 13.58
CA TYR A 145 -13.63 5.46 12.37
C TYR A 145 -12.97 6.83 12.56
N ASP A 146 -11.66 6.89 12.41
CA ASP A 146 -10.88 8.12 12.44
C ASP A 146 -10.18 8.35 11.08
N PRO A 147 -10.72 9.22 10.21
CA PRO A 147 -10.11 9.55 8.94
C PRO A 147 -8.76 10.28 9.11
N ASN A 148 -8.53 10.95 10.26
CA ASN A 148 -7.36 11.80 10.45
C ASN A 148 -6.06 11.01 10.46
N ILE A 149 -6.06 9.78 11.04
CA ILE A 149 -4.85 8.95 11.05
C ILE A 149 -4.46 8.52 9.63
N VAL A 150 -5.43 8.12 8.81
CA VAL A 150 -5.18 7.72 7.43
C VAL A 150 -4.68 8.90 6.59
N MET A 151 -5.34 10.05 6.71
CA MET A 151 -4.93 11.28 6.04
C MET A 151 -3.54 11.74 6.48
N GLY A 152 -3.27 11.70 7.79
CA GLY A 152 -1.97 12.05 8.34
C GLY A 152 -0.85 11.17 7.78
N CYS A 153 -1.07 9.85 7.68
CA CYS A 153 -0.13 8.93 7.05
C CYS A 153 0.14 9.28 5.58
N LEU A 154 -0.91 9.63 4.81
CA LEU A 154 -0.77 10.05 3.41
C LEU A 154 0.00 11.37 3.31
N PHE A 155 -0.29 12.36 4.14
CA PHE A 155 0.42 13.63 4.13
C PHE A 155 1.90 13.46 4.50
N LEU A 156 2.21 12.62 5.48
CA LEU A 156 3.58 12.30 5.86
C LEU A 156 4.33 11.58 4.73
N LEU A 157 3.68 10.64 4.05
CA LEU A 157 4.25 9.94 2.89
C LEU A 157 4.55 10.93 1.76
N TRP A 158 3.58 11.75 1.36
CA TRP A 158 3.77 12.74 0.29
C TRP A 158 4.82 13.80 0.64
N ALA A 159 4.89 14.22 1.89
CA ALA A 159 5.93 15.13 2.38
C ALA A 159 7.31 14.48 2.31
N SER A 160 7.42 13.23 2.77
CA SER A 160 8.66 12.46 2.70
C SER A 160 9.14 12.31 1.25
N ASP A 161 8.25 11.90 0.33
CA ASP A 161 8.61 11.71 -1.09
C ASP A 161 9.04 13.02 -1.74
N SER A 162 8.31 14.11 -1.47
CA SER A 162 8.65 15.42 -2.00
C SER A 162 9.99 15.91 -1.47
N GLY A 163 10.21 15.82 -0.17
CA GLY A 163 11.47 16.21 0.46
C GLY A 163 12.63 15.36 -0.01
N ALA A 164 12.43 14.05 -0.14
CA ALA A 164 13.43 13.13 -0.67
C ALA A 164 13.78 13.45 -2.14
N TYR A 165 12.80 13.79 -2.95
CA TYR A 165 13.02 14.20 -4.33
C TYR A 165 13.83 15.48 -4.43
N PHE A 166 13.44 16.57 -3.73
CA PHE A 166 14.13 17.85 -3.79
C PHE A 166 15.56 17.77 -3.21
N ALA A 167 15.72 17.14 -2.05
CA ALA A 167 17.04 16.99 -1.46
C ALA A 167 17.95 16.04 -2.27
N GLY A 168 17.38 14.93 -2.75
CA GLY A 168 18.11 13.95 -3.54
C GLY A 168 18.57 14.48 -4.90
N THR A 169 17.75 15.32 -5.56
CA THR A 169 18.12 15.94 -6.84
C THR A 169 19.18 17.03 -6.67
N LYS A 170 19.13 17.80 -5.57
CA LYS A 170 20.04 18.93 -5.34
C LYS A 170 21.33 18.53 -4.65
N PHE A 171 21.26 17.61 -3.70
CA PHE A 171 22.38 17.27 -2.81
C PHE A 171 22.82 15.80 -2.90
N GLY A 172 22.09 14.92 -3.61
CA GLY A 172 22.29 13.49 -3.64
C GLY A 172 23.66 13.09 -4.23
N LYS A 173 24.54 12.58 -3.39
CA LYS A 173 25.85 12.08 -3.75
C LYS A 173 26.02 10.60 -3.41
N THR A 174 25.53 10.19 -2.23
CA THR A 174 25.70 8.85 -1.69
C THR A 174 24.48 7.99 -2.01
N LYS A 175 24.65 6.97 -2.84
CA LYS A 175 23.54 6.08 -3.24
C LYS A 175 23.03 5.27 -2.06
N LEU A 176 21.69 5.17 -1.92
CA LEU A 176 21.07 4.38 -0.87
C LEU A 176 21.10 2.87 -1.21
N PHE A 177 20.70 2.51 -2.43
CA PHE A 177 20.66 1.12 -2.91
C PHE A 177 20.83 1.08 -4.44
N GLU A 178 22.07 1.14 -4.90
CA GLU A 178 22.41 1.34 -6.32
C GLU A 178 21.87 0.22 -7.23
N ARG A 179 21.93 -1.04 -6.75
CA ARG A 179 21.50 -2.22 -7.53
C ARG A 179 20.00 -2.19 -7.88
N VAL A 180 19.14 -1.64 -7.01
CA VAL A 180 17.68 -1.72 -7.14
C VAL A 180 17.11 -0.38 -7.61
N SER A 181 17.53 0.71 -6.97
CA SER A 181 17.06 2.07 -7.23
C SER A 181 18.22 3.07 -7.26
N PRO A 182 18.94 3.22 -8.40
CA PRO A 182 20.12 4.06 -8.50
C PRO A 182 19.86 5.56 -8.32
N LYS A 183 18.60 5.97 -8.31
CA LYS A 183 18.19 7.38 -8.10
C LYS A 183 18.04 7.76 -6.63
N LYS A 184 17.84 6.79 -5.73
CA LYS A 184 17.70 7.05 -4.29
C LYS A 184 19.07 7.33 -3.65
N SER A 185 19.13 8.35 -2.78
CA SER A 185 20.32 8.76 -2.05
C SER A 185 20.04 8.94 -0.56
N TRP A 186 21.08 8.83 0.27
CA TRP A 186 20.98 9.09 1.71
C TRP A 186 20.58 10.53 2.01
N GLU A 187 21.13 11.50 1.25
CA GLU A 187 20.81 12.92 1.38
C GLU A 187 19.31 13.16 1.05
N GLY A 188 18.78 12.41 0.07
CA GLY A 188 17.35 12.41 -0.22
C GLY A 188 16.53 11.88 0.96
N SER A 189 16.90 10.74 1.54
CA SER A 189 16.19 10.16 2.69
C SER A 189 16.22 11.10 3.91
N ILE A 190 17.31 11.80 4.16
CA ILE A 190 17.39 12.83 5.22
C ILE A 190 16.47 14.01 4.91
N GLY A 191 16.42 14.47 3.66
CA GLY A 191 15.49 15.53 3.24
C GLY A 191 14.02 15.11 3.41
N GLY A 192 13.68 13.86 3.07
CA GLY A 192 12.37 13.28 3.33
C GLY A 192 12.02 13.24 4.82
N LEU A 193 12.98 12.87 5.68
CA LEU A 193 12.79 12.87 7.13
C LEU A 193 12.51 14.28 7.65
N VAL A 194 13.29 15.27 7.25
CA VAL A 194 13.11 16.67 7.69
C VAL A 194 11.73 17.19 7.30
N THR A 195 11.29 16.99 6.07
CA THR A 195 9.96 17.42 5.62
C THR A 195 8.83 16.66 6.32
N ALA A 196 8.99 15.36 6.55
CA ALA A 196 8.02 14.57 7.33
C ALA A 196 7.91 15.07 8.77
N MET A 197 9.02 15.45 9.43
CA MET A 197 8.99 16.01 10.79
C MET A 197 8.28 17.37 10.84
N VAL A 198 8.48 18.23 9.85
CA VAL A 198 7.74 19.50 9.76
C VAL A 198 6.23 19.24 9.63
N VAL A 199 5.82 18.33 8.74
CA VAL A 199 4.41 17.96 8.60
C VAL A 199 3.87 17.29 9.85
N ALA A 200 4.62 16.41 10.51
CA ALA A 200 4.23 15.81 11.79
C ALA A 200 3.95 16.86 12.89
N THR A 201 4.74 17.92 12.94
CA THR A 201 4.47 19.06 13.87
C THR A 201 3.12 19.72 13.55
N ILE A 202 2.83 19.94 12.27
CA ILE A 202 1.56 20.52 11.85
C ILE A 202 0.41 19.58 12.22
N LEU A 203 0.53 18.28 11.91
CA LEU A 203 -0.50 17.29 12.22
C LEU A 203 -0.77 17.20 13.74
N GLY A 204 0.26 17.24 14.58
CA GLY A 204 0.12 17.24 16.02
C GLY A 204 -0.66 18.44 16.60
N ASN A 205 -0.69 19.56 15.87
CA ASN A 205 -1.49 20.72 16.24
C ASN A 205 -2.94 20.67 15.75
N TYR A 206 -3.20 20.02 14.62
CA TYR A 206 -4.53 19.98 13.98
C TYR A 206 -5.28 18.66 14.26
N PHE A 207 -4.58 17.52 14.29
CA PHE A 207 -5.15 16.19 14.52
C PHE A 207 -4.86 15.75 15.94
N THR A 208 -5.58 16.35 16.89
CA THR A 208 -5.32 16.24 18.33
C THR A 208 -5.65 14.89 18.96
N ASN A 209 -6.21 13.94 18.19
CA ASN A 209 -6.42 12.56 18.65
C ASN A 209 -5.10 11.83 18.92
N TYR A 210 -3.99 12.33 18.35
CA TYR A 210 -2.64 11.79 18.54
C TYR A 210 -1.71 12.90 19.00
N THR A 211 -0.82 12.56 19.94
CA THR A 211 0.20 13.50 20.42
C THR A 211 1.21 13.82 19.31
N THR A 212 1.86 14.98 19.40
CA THR A 212 2.93 15.36 18.48
C THR A 212 4.06 14.31 18.46
N PHE A 213 4.34 13.68 19.62
CA PHE A 213 5.32 12.58 19.69
C PHE A 213 4.88 11.36 18.86
N GLN A 214 3.60 10.99 18.90
CA GLN A 214 3.08 9.89 18.07
C GLN A 214 3.18 10.23 16.60
N TRP A 215 2.88 11.46 16.18
CA TRP A 215 3.06 11.90 14.80
C TRP A 215 4.52 11.88 14.35
N TYR A 216 5.47 12.25 15.21
CA TYR A 216 6.90 12.12 14.91
C TYR A 216 7.31 10.67 14.71
N ALA A 217 6.87 9.76 15.58
CA ALA A 217 7.18 8.34 15.46
C ALA A 217 6.57 7.75 14.18
N ILE A 218 5.30 8.07 13.86
CA ILE A 218 4.65 7.67 12.60
C ILE A 218 5.44 8.21 11.41
N GLY A 219 5.88 9.46 11.44
CA GLY A 219 6.68 10.07 10.39
C GLY A 219 8.01 9.34 10.17
N ILE A 220 8.72 8.98 11.24
CA ILE A 220 9.95 8.19 11.15
C ILE A 220 9.67 6.80 10.55
N ILE A 221 8.60 6.14 11.01
CA ILE A 221 8.21 4.82 10.49
C ILE A 221 7.90 4.92 8.99
N ILE A 222 7.14 5.92 8.55
CA ILE A 222 6.82 6.12 7.13
C ILE A 222 8.07 6.36 6.30
N VAL A 223 8.99 7.22 6.76
CA VAL A 223 10.23 7.49 6.04
C VAL A 223 11.08 6.23 5.91
N VAL A 224 11.26 5.49 6.99
CA VAL A 224 12.11 4.29 6.99
C VAL A 224 11.40 3.13 6.28
N ALA A 225 10.27 2.68 6.79
CA ALA A 225 9.55 1.52 6.24
C ALA A 225 9.01 1.80 4.83
N GLY A 226 8.56 3.04 4.54
CA GLY A 226 8.13 3.44 3.21
C GLY A 226 9.26 3.43 2.19
N THR A 227 10.45 3.89 2.57
CA THR A 227 11.64 3.80 1.70
C THR A 227 11.98 2.33 1.37
N TYR A 228 11.91 1.44 2.37
CA TYR A 228 12.11 0.00 2.13
C TYR A 228 10.96 -0.60 1.32
N GLY A 229 9.72 -0.11 1.46
CA GLY A 229 8.57 -0.54 0.67
C GLY A 229 8.77 -0.36 -0.82
N ASP A 230 9.12 0.87 -1.23
CA ASP A 230 9.45 1.18 -2.62
C ASP A 230 10.70 0.38 -3.10
N LEU A 231 11.70 0.16 -2.23
CA LEU A 231 12.86 -0.67 -2.60
C LEU A 231 12.47 -2.14 -2.80
N VAL A 232 11.58 -2.71 -1.98
CA VAL A 232 11.09 -4.08 -2.13
C VAL A 232 10.27 -4.22 -3.41
N GLU A 233 9.37 -3.29 -3.70
CA GLU A 233 8.61 -3.26 -4.95
C GLU A 233 9.52 -3.08 -6.16
N SER A 234 10.50 -2.18 -6.08
CA SER A 234 11.51 -2.00 -7.10
C SER A 234 12.33 -3.27 -7.33
N LEU A 235 12.73 -3.98 -6.26
CA LEU A 235 13.44 -5.27 -6.34
C LEU A 235 12.57 -6.31 -7.07
N PHE A 236 11.28 -6.39 -6.75
CA PHE A 236 10.33 -7.27 -7.41
C PHE A 236 10.27 -6.96 -8.93
N LYS A 237 10.07 -5.69 -9.29
CA LYS A 237 10.03 -5.26 -10.70
C LYS A 237 11.33 -5.58 -11.46
N ARG A 238 12.50 -5.36 -10.84
CA ARG A 238 13.80 -5.70 -11.45
C ARG A 238 14.00 -7.20 -11.61
N SER A 239 13.47 -8.03 -10.69
CA SER A 239 13.55 -9.49 -10.82
C SER A 239 12.82 -10.04 -12.06
N ILE A 240 11.90 -9.26 -12.64
CA ILE A 240 11.14 -9.59 -13.83
C ILE A 240 11.48 -8.69 -15.04
N ASN A 241 12.57 -7.92 -14.93
CA ASN A 241 13.07 -7.03 -15.99
C ASN A 241 12.06 -5.96 -16.45
N ILE A 242 11.17 -5.50 -15.57
CA ILE A 242 10.26 -4.39 -15.85
C ILE A 242 10.58 -3.19 -14.94
N LYS A 243 9.96 -2.05 -15.25
CA LYS A 243 10.13 -0.82 -14.49
C LYS A 243 8.85 -0.39 -13.79
N ASP A 244 7.72 -0.44 -14.45
CA ASP A 244 6.41 -0.03 -13.95
C ASP A 244 5.52 -1.27 -13.85
N SER A 245 4.68 -1.37 -12.81
CA SER A 245 3.87 -2.56 -12.55
C SER A 245 2.73 -2.72 -13.57
N ALA A 246 2.15 -1.60 -14.02
CA ALA A 246 1.10 -1.54 -15.04
C ALA A 246 0.97 -0.11 -15.59
N ASP A 247 0.18 0.06 -16.65
CA ASP A 247 -0.25 1.36 -17.18
C ASP A 247 -1.71 1.67 -16.82
N THR A 248 -2.15 1.23 -15.63
CA THR A 248 -3.54 1.35 -15.20
C THR A 248 -3.93 2.80 -14.94
N ILE A 249 -3.04 3.57 -14.32
CA ILE A 249 -3.23 5.01 -14.08
C ILE A 249 -2.42 5.79 -15.11
N PRO A 250 -3.08 6.53 -16.05
CA PRO A 250 -2.37 7.26 -17.09
C PRO A 250 -1.27 8.16 -16.55
N GLY A 251 -0.03 7.93 -17.00
CA GLY A 251 1.16 8.67 -16.57
C GLY A 251 1.67 8.37 -15.15
N HIS A 252 0.99 7.53 -14.36
CA HIS A 252 1.37 7.20 -12.97
C HIS A 252 1.74 5.73 -12.74
N GLY A 253 1.59 4.82 -13.72
CA GLY A 253 1.87 3.41 -13.51
C GLY A 253 0.69 2.64 -12.90
N GLY A 254 0.96 1.65 -12.09
CA GLY A 254 -0.04 0.81 -11.44
C GLY A 254 -0.53 1.33 -10.09
N PHE A 255 -1.61 0.72 -9.58
CA PHE A 255 -2.08 0.95 -8.22
C PHE A 255 -1.07 0.47 -7.17
N LEU A 256 -0.40 -0.65 -7.43
CA LEU A 256 0.64 -1.17 -6.54
C LEU A 256 1.77 -0.15 -6.36
N ASP A 257 2.24 0.49 -7.47
CA ASP A 257 3.29 1.52 -7.47
C ASP A 257 2.93 2.78 -6.64
N ARG A 258 1.66 2.99 -6.30
CA ARG A 258 1.19 4.20 -5.58
C ARG A 258 1.06 4.00 -4.07
N PHE A 259 0.97 2.76 -3.63
CA PHE A 259 0.75 2.43 -2.23
C PHE A 259 1.88 1.60 -1.61
N ASP A 260 2.91 1.24 -2.36
CA ASP A 260 4.04 0.39 -1.95
C ASP A 260 4.70 0.83 -0.64
N GLY A 261 5.03 2.12 -0.53
CA GLY A 261 5.61 2.70 0.69
C GLY A 261 4.65 2.67 1.88
N LEU A 262 3.36 2.98 1.64
CA LEU A 262 2.35 2.96 2.70
C LEU A 262 2.11 1.53 3.18
N LEU A 263 1.93 0.58 2.25
CA LEU A 263 1.59 -0.80 2.57
C LEU A 263 2.58 -1.46 3.53
N LEU A 264 3.88 -1.25 3.33
CA LEU A 264 4.90 -1.79 4.23
C LEU A 264 5.08 -0.98 5.52
N SER A 265 4.60 0.27 5.58
CA SER A 265 4.65 1.10 6.80
C SER A 265 3.53 0.77 7.78
N ILE A 266 2.34 0.40 7.30
CA ILE A 266 1.13 0.20 8.12
C ILE A 266 1.33 -0.78 9.28
N PRO A 267 1.90 -1.99 9.08
CA PRO A 267 2.11 -2.92 10.19
C PRO A 267 2.94 -2.34 11.34
N PHE A 268 3.97 -1.57 11.01
CA PHE A 268 4.82 -0.93 12.01
C PHE A 268 4.09 0.21 12.75
N ILE A 269 3.29 0.99 12.03
CA ILE A 269 2.49 2.08 12.62
C ILE A 269 1.47 1.51 13.61
N ILE A 270 0.74 0.46 13.22
CA ILE A 270 -0.24 -0.21 14.09
C ILE A 270 0.46 -0.77 15.34
N THR A 271 1.59 -1.49 15.14
CA THR A 271 2.35 -2.05 16.25
C THR A 271 2.79 -0.96 17.22
N PHE A 272 3.36 0.14 16.72
CA PHE A 272 3.76 1.27 17.55
C PHE A 272 2.56 1.85 18.34
N LEU A 273 1.47 2.15 17.65
CA LEU A 273 0.30 2.76 18.30
C LEU A 273 -0.37 1.83 19.33
N LYS A 274 -0.37 0.53 19.11
CA LYS A 274 -0.90 -0.46 20.08
C LYS A 274 0.02 -0.67 21.28
N LEU A 275 1.34 -0.46 21.14
CA LEU A 275 2.32 -0.61 22.25
C LEU A 275 2.47 0.66 23.10
N VAL A 276 2.17 1.83 22.55
CA VAL A 276 2.37 3.14 23.22
C VAL A 276 1.04 3.68 23.80
N ARG A 277 -0.01 2.90 23.72
CA ARG A 277 -1.31 3.19 24.36
C ARG A 277 -1.28 3.13 25.88
#